data_5958b937a912ffe5e8a287117d3faaa4
#
_entry.id   5958b937a912ffe5e8a287117d3faaa4
#
_cell.length_a   1.000
_cell.length_b   1.000
_cell.length_c   1.000
_cell.angle_alpha   90.00
_cell.angle_beta   90.00
_cell.angle_gamma   90.00
#
_symmetry.space_group_name_H-M   'P 1'
#
loop_
_entity.id
_entity.type
_entity.pdbx_description
1 polymer ?
#
loop_
_entity_poly.entity_id
_entity_poly.type
_entity_poly.pdbx_seq_one_letter_code
_entity_poly.pdbx_strand_id
1 'polypeptide(L)'
;MRLDWRAISGPALTAATALIAIFADRDLIAVPNPAPLFACVVAYAGSLSGLASGMTSAVIAVIGSALFFLNHRATPGYDTADLVRLAMLSMTAAGTAAITGLLRQRLMDMLAFERTHHLTAARLSAALDEVDIGIVLLDADTRAEFINRAFRDYFSLPDAQADSKPPFIALMYHGRDTRAYELPEEELNAFIARRTAMKRSGDSKPININLSDGRVLRFGCTACRTADEC
;
A
#
# COMPACT_ATOMS: atom_id res chain seq x y z
N MET A 1 -23.22 15.00 -10.88
CA MET A 1 -23.22 13.53 -10.84
C MET A 1 -22.38 13.08 -12.03
N ARG A 2 -21.07 12.85 -11.83
CA ARG A 2 -20.21 12.33 -12.93
C ARG A 2 -20.54 10.84 -13.04
N LEU A 3 -21.13 10.45 -14.16
CA LEU A 3 -21.36 9.06 -14.50
C LEU A 3 -20.01 8.35 -14.51
N ASP A 4 -19.77 7.45 -13.56
CA ASP A 4 -18.52 6.66 -13.51
C ASP A 4 -18.54 5.67 -14.66
N TRP A 5 -17.98 6.09 -15.79
CA TRP A 5 -17.91 5.32 -17.04
C TRP A 5 -17.38 3.89 -16.79
N ARG A 6 -16.49 3.74 -15.82
CA ARG A 6 -15.96 2.43 -15.42
C ARG A 6 -17.02 1.51 -14.79
N ALA A 7 -17.99 2.05 -14.05
CA ALA A 7 -19.04 1.25 -13.43
C ALA A 7 -20.01 0.66 -14.45
N ILE A 8 -20.20 1.34 -15.58
CA ILE A 8 -21.14 0.95 -16.65
C ILE A 8 -20.48 0.02 -17.68
N SER A 9 -19.16 0.13 -17.86
CA SER A 9 -18.44 -0.63 -18.90
C SER A 9 -18.57 -2.16 -18.74
N GLY A 10 -18.52 -2.69 -17.51
CA GLY A 10 -18.67 -4.11 -17.24
C GLY A 10 -20.06 -4.66 -17.62
N PRO A 11 -21.16 -4.11 -17.06
CA PRO A 11 -22.52 -4.49 -17.44
C PRO A 11 -22.80 -4.34 -18.96
N ALA A 12 -22.32 -3.25 -19.57
CA ALA A 12 -22.49 -3.02 -21.00
C ALA A 12 -21.78 -4.09 -21.84
N LEU A 13 -20.55 -4.45 -21.46
CA LEU A 13 -19.80 -5.52 -22.13
C LEU A 13 -20.52 -6.88 -21.99
N THR A 14 -21.08 -7.17 -20.81
CA THR A 14 -21.83 -8.41 -20.60
C THR A 14 -23.11 -8.45 -21.43
N ALA A 15 -23.83 -7.34 -21.52
CA ALA A 15 -25.02 -7.23 -22.37
C ALA A 15 -24.66 -7.40 -23.86
N ALA A 16 -23.57 -6.78 -24.32
CA ALA A 16 -23.07 -6.93 -25.68
C ALA A 16 -22.68 -8.40 -25.99
N THR A 17 -22.01 -9.07 -25.05
CA THR A 17 -21.64 -10.49 -25.18
C THR A 17 -22.88 -11.38 -25.27
N ALA A 18 -23.94 -11.09 -24.49
CA ALA A 18 -25.20 -11.82 -24.52
C ALA A 18 -25.89 -11.68 -25.91
N LEU A 19 -25.95 -10.45 -26.43
CA LEU A 19 -26.51 -10.18 -27.75
C LEU A 19 -25.72 -10.91 -28.86
N ILE A 20 -24.38 -10.83 -28.81
CA ILE A 20 -23.53 -11.50 -29.79
C ILE A 20 -23.71 -13.02 -29.74
N ALA A 21 -23.82 -13.61 -28.54
CA ALA A 21 -24.03 -15.04 -28.38
C ALA A 21 -25.37 -15.49 -29.01
N ILE A 22 -26.46 -14.73 -28.81
CA ILE A 22 -27.78 -14.98 -29.36
C ILE A 22 -27.76 -14.87 -30.91
N PHE A 23 -27.11 -13.83 -31.44
CA PHE A 23 -26.99 -13.64 -32.90
C PHE A 23 -26.10 -14.70 -33.54
N ALA A 24 -24.97 -15.04 -32.93
CA ALA A 24 -24.04 -16.04 -33.47
C ALA A 24 -24.69 -17.43 -33.57
N ASP A 25 -25.48 -17.79 -32.56
CA ASP A 25 -26.21 -19.07 -32.54
C ASP A 25 -27.28 -19.15 -33.63
N ARG A 26 -27.90 -18.01 -34.00
CA ARG A 26 -28.99 -17.95 -34.98
C ARG A 26 -28.49 -18.00 -36.42
N ASP A 27 -27.38 -17.31 -36.73
CA ASP A 27 -27.01 -17.02 -38.11
C ASP A 27 -25.62 -17.53 -38.53
N LEU A 28 -24.74 -17.91 -37.61
CA LEU A 28 -23.34 -18.22 -37.93
C LEU A 28 -22.84 -19.61 -37.50
N ILE A 29 -22.99 -19.97 -36.22
CA ILE A 29 -22.39 -21.19 -35.65
C ILE A 29 -23.21 -21.64 -34.45
N ALA A 30 -23.60 -22.91 -34.39
CA ALA A 30 -24.26 -23.48 -33.22
C ALA A 30 -23.34 -23.36 -31.99
N VAL A 31 -23.71 -22.55 -31.02
CA VAL A 31 -22.95 -22.34 -29.77
C VAL A 31 -23.45 -23.32 -28.71
N PRO A 32 -22.70 -24.39 -28.40
CA PRO A 32 -23.21 -25.44 -27.53
C PRO A 32 -23.41 -25.00 -26.07
N ASN A 33 -22.62 -24.06 -25.57
CA ASN A 33 -22.73 -23.53 -24.20
C ASN A 33 -22.05 -22.15 -24.04
N PRO A 34 -22.79 -21.07 -23.88
CA PRO A 34 -22.22 -19.72 -23.68
C PRO A 34 -21.75 -19.45 -22.26
N ALA A 35 -22.01 -20.33 -21.28
CA ALA A 35 -21.72 -20.08 -19.85
C ALA A 35 -20.25 -19.74 -19.52
N PRO A 36 -19.22 -20.39 -20.12
CA PRO A 36 -17.83 -20.04 -19.88
C PRO A 36 -17.49 -18.60 -20.31
N LEU A 37 -18.05 -18.15 -21.45
CA LEU A 37 -17.85 -16.76 -21.92
C LEU A 37 -18.44 -15.75 -20.93
N PHE A 38 -19.64 -16.01 -20.43
CA PHE A 38 -20.27 -15.16 -19.43
C PHE A 38 -19.47 -15.10 -18.13
N ALA A 39 -18.95 -16.23 -17.65
CA ALA A 39 -18.11 -16.27 -16.46
C ALA A 39 -16.84 -15.40 -16.62
N CYS A 40 -16.18 -15.45 -17.77
CA CYS A 40 -15.00 -14.62 -18.07
C CYS A 40 -15.35 -13.12 -18.08
N VAL A 41 -16.46 -12.75 -18.72
CA VAL A 41 -16.88 -11.34 -18.80
C VAL A 41 -17.30 -10.80 -17.43
N VAL A 42 -17.98 -11.60 -16.61
CA VAL A 42 -18.33 -11.25 -15.23
C VAL A 42 -17.07 -11.07 -14.36
N ALA A 43 -16.08 -11.96 -14.49
CA ALA A 43 -14.80 -11.83 -13.82
C ALA A 43 -14.09 -10.53 -14.19
N TYR A 44 -14.07 -10.22 -15.49
CA TYR A 44 -13.50 -8.99 -16.01
C TYR A 44 -14.22 -7.75 -15.48
N ALA A 45 -15.56 -7.74 -15.49
CA ALA A 45 -16.38 -6.66 -14.95
C ALA A 45 -16.11 -6.41 -13.45
N GLY A 46 -16.04 -7.49 -12.67
CA GLY A 46 -15.69 -7.43 -11.23
C GLY A 46 -14.29 -6.89 -10.98
N SER A 47 -13.32 -7.29 -11.81
CA SER A 47 -11.93 -6.80 -11.69
C SER A 47 -11.77 -5.34 -12.09
N LEU A 48 -12.56 -4.80 -13.02
CA LEU A 48 -12.48 -3.40 -13.47
C LEU A 48 -13.18 -2.42 -12.53
N SER A 49 -14.36 -2.77 -12.03
CA SER A 49 -15.26 -1.81 -11.38
C SER A 49 -15.73 -2.24 -9.99
N GLY A 50 -15.27 -3.41 -9.52
CA GLY A 50 -15.55 -3.92 -8.18
C GLY A 50 -16.86 -4.71 -8.09
N LEU A 51 -17.27 -5.00 -6.84
CA LEU A 51 -18.35 -5.93 -6.52
C LEU A 51 -19.69 -5.56 -7.18
N ALA A 52 -20.09 -4.29 -7.13
CA ALA A 52 -21.37 -3.87 -7.69
C ALA A 52 -21.48 -4.11 -9.20
N SER A 53 -20.44 -3.75 -9.96
CA SER A 53 -20.37 -3.97 -11.39
C SER A 53 -20.31 -5.47 -11.75
N GLY A 54 -19.56 -6.26 -10.98
CA GLY A 54 -19.52 -7.71 -11.13
C GLY A 54 -20.88 -8.36 -10.91
N MET A 55 -21.58 -7.98 -9.84
CA MET A 55 -22.92 -8.53 -9.52
C MET A 55 -23.97 -8.14 -10.56
N THR A 56 -23.99 -6.89 -11.01
CA THR A 56 -24.91 -6.47 -12.09
C THR A 56 -24.60 -7.20 -13.40
N SER A 57 -23.33 -7.41 -13.73
CA SER A 57 -22.90 -8.22 -14.87
C SER A 57 -23.32 -9.69 -14.72
N ALA A 58 -23.25 -10.26 -13.53
CA ALA A 58 -23.68 -11.63 -13.25
C ALA A 58 -25.19 -11.79 -13.50
N VAL A 59 -26.01 -10.82 -13.04
CA VAL A 59 -27.47 -10.82 -13.30
C VAL A 59 -27.75 -10.75 -14.80
N ILE A 60 -27.07 -9.86 -15.52
CA ILE A 60 -27.24 -9.73 -16.98
C ILE A 60 -26.81 -11.04 -17.70
N ALA A 61 -25.73 -11.68 -17.25
CA ALA A 61 -25.26 -12.95 -17.82
C ALA A 61 -26.29 -14.08 -17.64
N VAL A 62 -26.92 -14.18 -16.47
CA VAL A 62 -27.96 -15.17 -16.18
C VAL A 62 -29.21 -14.92 -17.05
N ILE A 63 -29.67 -13.66 -17.14
CA ILE A 63 -30.81 -13.28 -17.98
C ILE A 63 -30.48 -13.56 -19.46
N GLY A 64 -29.29 -13.16 -19.93
CA GLY A 64 -28.85 -13.41 -21.31
C GLY A 64 -28.78 -14.89 -21.64
N SER A 65 -28.29 -15.72 -20.71
CA SER A 65 -28.28 -17.18 -20.89
C SER A 65 -29.68 -17.81 -20.90
N ALA A 66 -30.57 -17.29 -20.05
CA ALA A 66 -31.96 -17.73 -20.04
C ALA A 66 -32.66 -17.43 -21.38
N LEU A 67 -32.49 -16.23 -21.92
CA LEU A 67 -33.00 -15.84 -23.23
C LEU A 67 -32.37 -16.67 -24.37
N PHE A 68 -31.08 -16.95 -24.27
CA PHE A 68 -30.39 -17.81 -25.24
C PHE A 68 -31.04 -19.21 -25.32
N PHE A 69 -31.28 -19.88 -24.19
CA PHE A 69 -31.89 -21.19 -24.14
C PHE A 69 -33.35 -21.18 -24.64
N LEU A 70 -34.10 -20.11 -24.38
CA LEU A 70 -35.45 -19.96 -24.92
C LEU A 70 -35.46 -19.81 -26.46
N ASN A 71 -34.50 -19.08 -27.00
CA ASN A 71 -34.44 -18.82 -28.46
C ASN A 71 -33.93 -20.01 -29.27
N HIS A 72 -33.13 -20.89 -28.66
CA HIS A 72 -32.55 -22.05 -29.33
C HIS A 72 -33.54 -23.19 -29.58
N ARG A 73 -34.76 -23.17 -29.00
CA ARG A 73 -35.74 -24.26 -29.08
C ARG A 73 -36.96 -23.93 -29.93
N ALA A 74 -37.43 -24.96 -30.65
CA ALA A 74 -38.68 -24.88 -31.43
C ALA A 74 -39.94 -24.92 -30.54
N THR A 75 -39.84 -25.42 -29.29
CA THR A 75 -40.96 -25.50 -28.34
C THR A 75 -40.70 -24.60 -27.15
N PRO A 76 -41.66 -23.71 -26.73
CA PRO A 76 -41.50 -22.85 -25.60
C PRO A 76 -41.47 -23.66 -24.29
N GLY A 77 -40.35 -23.58 -23.55
CA GLY A 77 -40.20 -24.21 -22.23
C GLY A 77 -38.74 -24.54 -21.91
N TYR A 78 -38.43 -24.58 -20.59
CA TYR A 78 -37.13 -25.03 -20.09
C TYR A 78 -37.19 -26.54 -19.80
N ASP A 79 -36.15 -27.26 -20.22
CA ASP A 79 -35.94 -28.63 -19.77
C ASP A 79 -35.18 -28.64 -18.43
N THR A 80 -35.27 -29.78 -17.73
CA THR A 80 -34.54 -29.94 -16.46
C THR A 80 -33.02 -29.70 -16.61
N ALA A 81 -32.43 -30.08 -17.75
CA ALA A 81 -31.03 -29.82 -18.07
C ALA A 81 -30.72 -28.30 -18.18
N ASP A 82 -31.62 -27.51 -18.76
CA ASP A 82 -31.43 -26.08 -18.91
C ASP A 82 -31.55 -25.34 -17.54
N LEU A 83 -32.46 -25.80 -16.70
CA LEU A 83 -32.57 -25.28 -15.31
C LEU A 83 -31.31 -25.56 -14.51
N VAL A 84 -30.72 -26.75 -14.61
CA VAL A 84 -29.46 -27.11 -13.96
C VAL A 84 -28.32 -26.24 -14.50
N ARG A 85 -28.22 -26.02 -15.80
CA ARG A 85 -27.21 -25.13 -16.40
C ARG A 85 -27.33 -23.68 -15.91
N LEU A 86 -28.57 -23.15 -15.86
CA LEU A 86 -28.82 -21.81 -15.33
C LEU A 86 -28.50 -21.69 -13.85
N ALA A 87 -28.81 -22.71 -13.05
CA ALA A 87 -28.45 -22.74 -11.65
C ALA A 87 -26.92 -22.75 -11.45
N MET A 88 -26.19 -23.61 -12.20
CA MET A 88 -24.74 -23.64 -12.18
C MET A 88 -24.11 -22.31 -12.63
N LEU A 89 -24.65 -21.70 -13.71
CA LEU A 89 -24.19 -20.39 -14.16
C LEU A 89 -24.42 -19.31 -13.10
N SER A 90 -25.58 -19.31 -12.45
CA SER A 90 -25.90 -18.35 -11.40
C SER A 90 -24.92 -18.44 -10.24
N MET A 91 -24.62 -19.65 -9.78
CA MET A 91 -23.67 -19.86 -8.70
C MET A 91 -22.23 -19.47 -9.10
N THR A 92 -21.80 -19.88 -10.29
CA THR A 92 -20.43 -19.57 -10.76
C THR A 92 -20.28 -18.07 -11.07
N ALA A 93 -21.25 -17.43 -11.69
CA ALA A 93 -21.22 -16.00 -11.99
C ALA A 93 -21.23 -15.15 -10.70
N ALA A 94 -22.11 -15.49 -9.75
CA ALA A 94 -22.15 -14.80 -8.45
C ALA A 94 -20.86 -15.00 -7.65
N GLY A 95 -20.36 -16.23 -7.58
CA GLY A 95 -19.11 -16.56 -6.91
C GLY A 95 -17.90 -15.83 -7.55
N THR A 96 -17.83 -15.83 -8.87
CA THR A 96 -16.76 -15.14 -9.60
C THR A 96 -16.84 -13.63 -9.39
N ALA A 97 -18.02 -13.04 -9.47
CA ALA A 97 -18.24 -11.61 -9.21
C ALA A 97 -17.84 -11.22 -7.77
N ALA A 98 -18.21 -12.05 -6.79
CA ALA A 98 -17.86 -11.83 -5.39
C ALA A 98 -16.35 -11.91 -5.17
N ILE A 99 -15.69 -12.96 -5.65
CA ILE A 99 -14.25 -13.16 -5.48
C ILE A 99 -13.47 -12.03 -6.14
N THR A 100 -13.74 -11.73 -7.41
CA THR A 100 -13.00 -10.70 -8.16
C THR A 100 -13.27 -9.29 -7.60
N GLY A 101 -14.50 -9.01 -7.20
CA GLY A 101 -14.89 -7.73 -6.62
C GLY A 101 -14.26 -7.50 -5.24
N LEU A 102 -14.28 -8.50 -4.36
CA LEU A 102 -13.67 -8.43 -3.03
C LEU A 102 -12.13 -8.35 -3.13
N LEU A 103 -11.53 -9.15 -4.02
CA LEU A 103 -10.07 -9.11 -4.23
C LEU A 103 -9.61 -7.73 -4.68
N ARG A 104 -10.34 -7.13 -5.63
CA ARG A 104 -10.08 -5.75 -6.05
C ARG A 104 -10.20 -4.76 -4.89
N GLN A 105 -11.25 -4.87 -4.08
CA GLN A 105 -11.45 -3.98 -2.94
C GLN A 105 -10.27 -4.07 -1.97
N ARG A 106 -9.86 -5.28 -1.61
CA ARG A 106 -8.69 -5.51 -0.76
C ARG A 106 -7.40 -4.91 -1.33
N LEU A 107 -7.19 -5.09 -2.64
CA LEU A 107 -6.02 -4.52 -3.32
C LEU A 107 -6.03 -2.98 -3.27
N MET A 108 -7.18 -2.36 -3.53
CA MET A 108 -7.30 -0.90 -3.49
C MET A 108 -7.13 -0.34 -2.07
N ASP A 109 -7.65 -1.05 -1.05
CA ASP A 109 -7.47 -0.68 0.35
C ASP A 109 -5.99 -0.75 0.77
N MET A 110 -5.27 -1.82 0.37
CA MET A 110 -3.82 -1.94 0.61
C MET A 110 -3.03 -0.81 -0.05
N LEU A 111 -3.31 -0.50 -1.30
CA LEU A 111 -2.65 0.60 -2.02
C LEU A 111 -2.96 1.98 -1.41
N ALA A 112 -4.19 2.18 -0.94
CA ALA A 112 -4.59 3.42 -0.26
C ALA A 112 -3.87 3.56 1.10
N PHE A 113 -3.77 2.47 1.85
CA PHE A 113 -3.07 2.43 3.12
C PHE A 113 -1.58 2.77 2.95
N GLU A 114 -0.90 2.14 2.00
CA GLU A 114 0.50 2.39 1.69
C GLU A 114 0.75 3.86 1.32
N ARG A 115 -0.08 4.43 0.44
CA ARG A 115 0.01 5.86 0.08
C ARG A 115 -0.17 6.79 1.28
N THR A 116 -1.10 6.47 2.16
CA THR A 116 -1.36 7.29 3.35
C THR A 116 -0.17 7.25 4.30
N HIS A 117 0.45 6.10 4.49
CA HIS A 117 1.65 5.96 5.32
C HIS A 117 2.83 6.75 4.75
N HIS A 118 3.08 6.67 3.45
CA HIS A 118 4.15 7.44 2.82
C HIS A 118 3.94 8.95 2.95
N LEU A 119 2.72 9.44 2.75
CA LEU A 119 2.40 10.85 2.89
C LEU A 119 2.53 11.34 4.34
N THR A 120 2.13 10.52 5.30
CA THR A 120 2.24 10.86 6.73
C THR A 120 3.70 10.89 7.16
N ALA A 121 4.51 9.90 6.78
CA ALA A 121 5.94 9.87 7.05
C ALA A 121 6.67 11.07 6.42
N ALA A 122 6.36 11.42 5.17
CA ALA A 122 6.94 12.58 4.51
C ALA A 122 6.56 13.91 5.19
N ARG A 123 5.30 14.05 5.63
CA ARG A 123 4.85 15.24 6.38
C ARG A 123 5.52 15.33 7.75
N LEU A 124 5.65 14.21 8.45
CA LEU A 124 6.33 14.18 9.73
C LEU A 124 7.81 14.55 9.58
N SER A 125 8.49 13.96 8.59
CA SER A 125 9.88 14.31 8.27
C SER A 125 10.04 15.80 7.96
N ALA A 126 9.18 16.37 7.11
CA ALA A 126 9.20 17.79 6.80
C ALA A 126 8.93 18.67 8.03
N ALA A 127 8.01 18.27 8.92
CA ALA A 127 7.74 18.99 10.15
C ALA A 127 8.93 18.93 11.13
N LEU A 128 9.63 17.80 11.19
CA LEU A 128 10.83 17.64 12.02
C LEU A 128 12.03 18.42 11.45
N ASP A 129 12.07 18.67 10.15
CA ASP A 129 13.09 19.49 9.51
C ASP A 129 12.92 21.00 9.76
N GLU A 130 11.70 21.46 10.09
CA GLU A 130 11.42 22.85 10.49
C GLU A 130 11.77 23.14 11.97
N VAL A 131 12.02 22.09 12.76
CA VAL A 131 12.35 22.24 14.17
C VAL A 131 13.85 22.44 14.32
N ASP A 132 14.25 23.50 15.01
CA ASP A 132 15.66 23.81 15.33
C ASP A 132 16.18 22.96 16.52
N ILE A 133 15.92 21.66 16.45
CA ILE A 133 16.40 20.64 17.38
C ILE A 133 16.92 19.48 16.53
N GLY A 134 18.19 19.10 16.73
CA GLY A 134 18.78 17.96 16.05
C GLY A 134 18.13 16.65 16.51
N ILE A 135 17.49 15.93 15.60
CA ILE A 135 16.78 14.68 15.87
C ILE A 135 17.42 13.56 15.06
N VAL A 136 17.71 12.45 15.73
CA VAL A 136 18.14 11.20 15.10
C VAL A 136 17.27 10.08 15.64
N LEU A 137 16.55 9.39 14.76
CA LEU A 137 15.84 8.14 15.07
C LEU A 137 16.78 6.99 14.78
N LEU A 138 16.86 6.03 15.68
CA LEU A 138 17.73 4.88 15.57
C LEU A 138 16.91 3.61 15.64
N ASP A 139 17.24 2.65 14.79
CA ASP A 139 16.67 1.30 14.84
C ASP A 139 17.22 0.46 16.02
N ALA A 140 16.78 -0.81 16.12
CA ALA A 140 17.23 -1.73 17.17
C ALA A 140 18.75 -1.99 17.13
N ASP A 141 19.35 -1.95 15.93
CA ASP A 141 20.78 -2.15 15.70
C ASP A 141 21.60 -0.86 15.87
N THR A 142 20.96 0.20 16.38
CA THR A 142 21.58 1.50 16.58
C THR A 142 22.04 2.23 15.30
N ARG A 143 21.41 1.90 14.17
CA ARG A 143 21.62 2.61 12.91
C ARG A 143 20.60 3.74 12.77
N ALA A 144 21.00 4.84 12.15
CA ALA A 144 20.12 5.96 11.92
C ALA A 144 19.08 5.62 10.85
N GLU A 145 17.80 5.58 11.24
CA GLU A 145 16.68 5.51 10.30
C GLU A 145 16.32 6.87 9.72
N PHE A 146 16.43 7.90 10.55
CA PHE A 146 16.12 9.26 10.18
C PHE A 146 17.07 10.23 10.87
N ILE A 147 17.52 11.24 10.14
CA ILE A 147 18.36 12.34 10.64
C ILE A 147 17.77 13.63 10.07
N ASN A 148 17.24 14.49 10.94
CA ASN A 148 16.64 15.76 10.49
C ASN A 148 17.71 16.79 10.06
N ARG A 149 17.24 17.82 9.35
CA ARG A 149 18.08 18.89 8.83
C ARG A 149 18.89 19.59 9.91
N ALA A 150 18.28 19.94 11.05
CA ALA A 150 18.97 20.63 12.13
C ALA A 150 20.17 19.84 12.66
N PHE A 151 20.04 18.51 12.78
CA PHE A 151 21.17 17.67 13.18
C PHE A 151 22.29 17.68 12.13
N ARG A 152 21.94 17.59 10.83
CA ARG A 152 22.92 17.65 9.74
C ARG A 152 23.67 18.98 9.73
N ASP A 153 22.97 20.09 9.92
CA ASP A 153 23.55 21.42 9.96
C ASP A 153 24.46 21.60 11.19
N TYR A 154 24.09 21.07 12.37
CA TYR A 154 24.91 21.17 13.58
C TYR A 154 26.23 20.45 13.48
N PHE A 155 26.25 19.31 12.79
CA PHE A 155 27.45 18.47 12.67
C PHE A 155 28.09 18.53 11.29
N SER A 156 27.62 19.42 10.41
CA SER A 156 28.09 19.49 9.01
C SER A 156 28.10 18.13 8.32
N LEU A 157 27.02 17.35 8.57
CA LEU A 157 26.87 15.99 8.04
C LEU A 157 26.36 16.03 6.59
N PRO A 158 27.11 15.51 5.60
CA PRO A 158 26.65 15.49 4.21
C PRO A 158 25.41 14.62 4.03
N ASP A 159 24.48 15.03 3.15
CA ASP A 159 23.25 14.31 2.88
C ASP A 159 23.51 12.85 2.46
N ALA A 160 24.48 12.61 1.59
CA ALA A 160 24.85 11.27 1.17
C ALA A 160 25.27 10.35 2.34
N GLN A 161 25.90 10.92 3.38
CA GLN A 161 26.26 10.18 4.58
C GLN A 161 25.07 9.96 5.50
N ALA A 162 24.19 10.96 5.65
CA ALA A 162 22.95 10.83 6.40
C ALA A 162 22.03 9.76 5.80
N ASP A 163 21.87 9.73 4.47
CA ASP A 163 21.03 8.79 3.74
C ASP A 163 21.58 7.35 3.74
N SER A 164 22.88 7.17 4.01
CA SER A 164 23.49 5.85 4.12
C SER A 164 23.10 5.05 5.37
N LYS A 165 22.23 5.61 6.22
CA LYS A 165 21.80 5.02 7.50
C LYS A 165 22.99 4.62 8.40
N PRO A 166 23.87 5.56 8.74
CA PRO A 166 25.08 5.26 9.46
C PRO A 166 24.77 4.75 10.87
N PRO A 167 25.61 3.89 11.46
CA PRO A 167 25.48 3.53 12.88
C PRO A 167 25.74 4.76 13.76
N PHE A 168 25.07 4.82 14.91
CA PHE A 168 25.17 5.96 15.84
C PHE A 168 26.62 6.33 16.20
N ILE A 169 27.47 5.31 16.38
CA ILE A 169 28.89 5.51 16.67
C ILE A 169 29.62 6.26 15.54
N ALA A 170 29.25 6.00 14.27
CA ALA A 170 29.85 6.70 13.14
C ALA A 170 29.47 8.19 13.12
N LEU A 171 28.23 8.54 13.53
CA LEU A 171 27.82 9.93 13.71
C LEU A 171 28.64 10.64 14.80
N MET A 172 28.94 9.94 15.89
CA MET A 172 29.78 10.48 16.95
C MET A 172 31.22 10.72 16.48
N TYR A 173 31.80 9.77 15.71
CA TYR A 173 33.12 9.96 15.13
C TYR A 173 33.15 11.05 14.05
N HIS A 174 32.09 11.19 13.27
CA HIS A 174 31.99 12.31 12.32
C HIS A 174 32.07 13.66 13.04
N GLY A 175 31.32 13.82 14.14
CA GLY A 175 31.41 15.04 14.97
C GLY A 175 32.81 15.29 15.53
N ARG A 176 33.58 14.23 15.86
CA ARG A 176 34.97 14.35 16.25
C ARG A 176 35.84 14.82 15.08
N ASP A 177 35.73 14.14 13.94
CA ASP A 177 36.60 14.37 12.80
C ASP A 177 36.36 15.77 12.18
N THR A 178 35.14 16.28 12.27
CA THR A 178 34.78 17.66 11.89
C THR A 178 35.07 18.70 12.97
N ARG A 179 35.60 18.29 14.11
CA ARG A 179 35.86 19.15 15.27
C ARG A 179 34.62 19.93 15.72
N ALA A 180 33.46 19.29 15.64
CA ALA A 180 32.22 19.91 16.09
C ALA A 180 32.14 20.04 17.62
N TYR A 181 32.87 19.22 18.37
CA TYR A 181 32.87 19.22 19.83
C TYR A 181 34.02 20.05 20.39
N GLU A 182 33.74 20.88 21.37
CA GLU A 182 34.74 21.61 22.17
C GLU A 182 35.23 20.71 23.31
N LEU A 183 35.90 19.60 22.99
CA LEU A 183 36.44 18.63 23.92
C LEU A 183 37.89 18.31 23.57
N PRO A 184 38.80 18.15 24.56
CA PRO A 184 40.13 17.63 24.34
C PRO A 184 40.06 16.23 23.69
N GLU A 185 40.99 15.94 22.80
CA GLU A 185 40.99 14.69 22.01
C GLU A 185 41.05 13.44 22.91
N GLU A 186 41.73 13.52 24.04
CA GLU A 186 41.83 12.46 25.04
C GLU A 186 40.50 12.16 25.73
N GLU A 187 39.69 13.19 26.00
CA GLU A 187 38.38 13.05 26.64
C GLU A 187 37.28 12.62 25.64
N LEU A 188 37.49 12.91 24.37
CA LEU A 188 36.48 12.69 23.33
C LEU A 188 36.17 11.20 23.12
N ASN A 189 37.20 10.34 23.13
CA ASN A 189 37.01 8.89 23.01
C ASN A 189 36.27 8.32 24.25
N ALA A 190 36.59 8.78 25.42
CA ALA A 190 35.89 8.40 26.65
C ALA A 190 34.41 8.90 26.65
N PHE A 191 34.19 10.11 26.12
CA PHE A 191 32.86 10.66 25.93
C PHE A 191 32.03 9.81 24.95
N ILE A 192 32.56 9.45 23.77
CA ILE A 192 31.88 8.62 22.76
C ILE A 192 31.52 7.25 23.36
N ALA A 193 32.48 6.60 24.05
CA ALA A 193 32.26 5.31 24.70
C ALA A 193 31.13 5.39 25.74
N ARG A 194 31.15 6.40 26.58
CA ARG A 194 30.11 6.64 27.62
C ARG A 194 28.74 6.87 26.97
N ARG A 195 28.64 7.67 25.91
CA ARG A 195 27.39 7.93 25.18
C ARG A 195 26.81 6.65 24.57
N THR A 196 27.66 5.84 23.95
CA THR A 196 27.24 4.56 23.38
C THR A 196 26.76 3.58 24.45
N ALA A 197 27.43 3.55 25.62
CA ALA A 197 27.03 2.72 26.75
C ALA A 197 25.69 3.20 27.37
N MET A 198 25.51 4.50 27.56
CA MET A 198 24.25 5.10 28.06
C MET A 198 23.07 4.77 27.15
N LYS A 199 23.25 4.82 25.82
CA LYS A 199 22.20 4.45 24.90
C LYS A 199 21.79 2.97 25.05
N ARG A 200 22.78 2.08 25.19
CA ARG A 200 22.50 0.63 25.38
C ARG A 200 21.81 0.33 26.72
N SER A 201 22.11 1.10 27.77
CA SER A 201 21.49 0.93 29.10
C SER A 201 20.11 1.59 29.24
N GLY A 202 19.64 2.35 28.23
CA GLY A 202 18.39 3.11 28.30
C GLY A 202 18.43 4.30 29.26
N ASP A 203 19.60 4.73 29.71
CA ASP A 203 19.74 5.91 30.57
C ASP A 203 19.48 7.19 29.74
N SER A 204 18.43 7.91 30.13
CA SER A 204 17.92 9.08 29.41
C SER A 204 18.41 10.41 29.96
N LYS A 205 19.40 10.42 30.88
CA LYS A 205 19.91 11.65 31.47
C LYS A 205 20.49 12.57 30.40
N PRO A 206 19.97 13.79 30.24
CA PRO A 206 20.51 14.72 29.26
C PRO A 206 21.92 15.19 29.67
N ILE A 207 22.80 15.36 28.69
CA ILE A 207 24.14 15.88 28.84
C ILE A 207 24.28 17.14 27.99
N ASN A 208 24.88 18.18 28.53
CA ASN A 208 25.22 19.38 27.78
C ASN A 208 26.60 19.21 27.14
N ILE A 209 26.73 19.61 25.88
CA ILE A 209 27.97 19.58 25.13
C ILE A 209 28.17 20.95 24.50
N ASN A 210 29.35 21.49 24.64
CA ASN A 210 29.75 22.72 23.97
C ASN A 210 30.24 22.36 22.56
N LEU A 211 29.72 23.07 21.58
CA LEU A 211 30.21 22.98 20.20
C LEU A 211 31.33 24.02 19.98
N SER A 212 32.19 23.77 19.03
CA SER A 212 33.30 24.64 18.66
C SER A 212 32.87 26.02 18.15
N ASP A 213 31.62 26.18 17.77
CA ASP A 213 31.00 27.47 17.36
C ASP A 213 30.39 28.27 18.52
N GLY A 214 30.56 27.80 19.76
CA GLY A 214 30.03 28.43 20.97
C GLY A 214 28.59 28.06 21.32
N ARG A 215 27.92 27.21 20.53
CA ARG A 215 26.59 26.68 20.87
C ARG A 215 26.69 25.58 21.93
N VAL A 216 25.69 25.51 22.78
CA VAL A 216 25.55 24.45 23.78
C VAL A 216 24.41 23.54 23.36
N LEU A 217 24.73 22.29 23.02
CA LEU A 217 23.74 21.29 22.72
C LEU A 217 23.40 20.45 23.95
N ARG A 218 22.11 20.27 24.19
CA ARG A 218 21.59 19.34 25.18
C ARG A 218 21.21 18.03 24.52
N PHE A 219 22.00 17.00 24.75
CA PHE A 219 21.73 15.68 24.28
C PHE A 219 20.83 14.90 25.24
N GLY A 220 19.69 14.41 24.74
CA GLY A 220 18.83 13.45 25.42
C GLY A 220 18.66 12.20 24.56
N CYS A 221 18.51 11.04 25.18
CA CYS A 221 18.07 9.81 24.51
C CYS A 221 16.77 9.35 25.14
N THR A 222 15.76 9.09 24.34
CA THR A 222 14.52 8.44 24.77
C THR A 222 14.41 7.11 24.06
N ALA A 223 14.23 6.02 24.81
CA ALA A 223 13.91 4.73 24.19
C ALA A 223 12.44 4.73 23.82
N CYS A 224 12.11 4.54 22.53
CA CYS A 224 10.74 4.19 22.16
C CYS A 224 10.45 2.80 22.73
N ARG A 225 9.38 2.69 23.52
CA ARG A 225 8.85 1.40 23.96
C ARG A 225 8.18 0.79 22.75
N THR A 226 8.76 -0.26 22.17
CA THR A 226 8.24 -1.09 21.07
C THR A 226 7.63 -0.34 19.88
N ALA A 227 7.82 -0.86 18.67
CA ALA A 227 7.31 -0.27 17.42
C ALA A 227 5.77 -0.13 17.36
N ASP A 228 5.03 -0.72 18.32
CA ASP A 228 3.57 -0.69 18.41
C ASP A 228 3.02 0.47 19.27
N GLU A 229 3.87 1.28 19.91
CA GLU A 229 3.46 2.39 20.80
C GLU A 229 4.00 3.77 20.35
N CYS A 230 4.57 3.88 19.15
CA CYS A 230 4.99 5.17 18.58
C CYS A 230 4.06 5.62 17.47
#